data_eeeaf9b99e9c7476667141554091d62c
#
_entry.id   eeeaf9b99e9c7476667141554091d62c
#
_cell.length_a   1.000
_cell.length_b   1.000
_cell.length_c   1.000
_cell.angle_alpha   90.00
_cell.angle_beta   90.00
_cell.angle_gamma   90.00
#
_symmetry.space_group_name_H-M   'P 1'
#
loop_
_entity.id
_entity.type
_entity.pdbx_description
1 polymer ?
#
loop_
_entity_poly.entity_id
_entity_poly.type
_entity_poly.pdbx_seq_one_letter_code
_entity_poly.pdbx_strand_id
1 'polypeptide(L)'
;MQALRVHAFDQPLQLGTLPVPEPAAGQVRVRVQACGISFFDLLIARGGYQWRPGLPFTVGSEFAGVVDALGPGTTGLAVGDRVGGSVSIGAWCQQLCVPADALHPVAPQAALDEAAVLFMPYGTALYALRERGHLQPGETLLVLGATGTVGA
;
A
#
# COMPACT_ATOMS: atom_id res chain seq x y z
N MET A 1 10.02 -5.99 -14.91
CA MET A 1 8.66 -5.62 -14.53
C MET A 1 8.35 -4.17 -14.88
N GLN A 2 7.10 -3.80 -15.08
CA GLN A 2 6.69 -2.42 -15.27
C GLN A 2 6.38 -1.74 -13.93
N ALA A 3 6.64 -0.42 -13.85
CA ALA A 3 6.35 0.41 -12.69
C ALA A 3 6.06 1.85 -13.12
N LEU A 4 5.16 2.53 -12.41
CA LEU A 4 4.90 3.96 -12.58
C LEU A 4 5.87 4.76 -11.72
N ARG A 5 6.65 5.64 -12.35
CA ARG A 5 7.78 6.32 -11.73
C ARG A 5 7.66 7.83 -11.77
N VAL A 6 8.15 8.44 -10.70
CA VAL A 6 8.41 9.88 -10.58
C VAL A 6 9.88 10.12 -10.89
N HIS A 7 10.17 10.83 -11.98
CA HIS A 7 11.53 11.23 -12.35
C HIS A 7 11.84 12.66 -11.93
N ALA A 8 10.82 13.50 -11.85
CA ALA A 8 10.87 14.84 -11.29
C ALA A 8 9.52 15.16 -10.62
N PHE A 9 9.57 15.92 -9.54
CA PHE A 9 8.35 16.35 -8.86
C PHE A 9 7.49 17.26 -9.76
N ASP A 10 6.17 17.18 -9.55
CA ASP A 10 5.19 17.96 -10.30
C ASP A 10 5.24 17.78 -11.82
N GLN A 11 5.77 16.62 -12.26
CA GLN A 11 5.76 16.22 -13.66
C GLN A 11 4.93 14.94 -13.84
N PRO A 12 4.45 14.65 -15.06
CA PRO A 12 3.71 13.43 -15.35
C PRO A 12 4.50 12.18 -14.95
N LEU A 13 3.79 11.21 -14.39
CA LEU A 13 4.33 9.89 -14.10
C LEU A 13 4.75 9.19 -15.40
N GLN A 14 5.83 8.45 -15.34
CA GLN A 14 6.35 7.71 -16.48
C GLN A 14 6.29 6.21 -16.23
N LEU A 15 5.76 5.46 -17.18
CA LEU A 15 5.85 4.01 -17.17
C LEU A 15 7.28 3.60 -17.51
N GLY A 16 7.93 2.90 -16.59
CA GLY A 16 9.31 2.44 -16.75
C GLY A 16 9.42 0.92 -16.58
N THR A 17 10.48 0.36 -17.17
CA THR A 17 10.84 -1.06 -16.98
C THR A 17 11.97 -1.16 -15.96
N LEU A 18 11.77 -1.98 -14.95
CA LEU A 18 12.73 -2.27 -13.88
C LEU A 18 13.05 -3.78 -13.85
N PRO A 19 14.20 -4.18 -13.31
CA PRO A 19 14.42 -5.58 -12.95
C PRO A 19 13.33 -6.07 -12.00
N VAL A 20 13.00 -7.35 -12.06
CA VAL A 20 12.16 -7.99 -11.02
C VAL A 20 12.99 -8.03 -9.73
N PRO A 21 12.48 -7.51 -8.60
CA PRO A 21 13.25 -7.54 -7.36
C PRO A 21 13.29 -8.96 -6.77
N GLU A 22 14.40 -9.31 -6.14
CA GLU A 22 14.50 -10.56 -5.38
C GLU A 22 14.30 -10.28 -3.89
N PRO A 23 13.47 -11.08 -3.19
CA PRO A 23 13.20 -10.87 -1.78
C PRO A 23 14.42 -11.20 -0.91
N ALA A 24 14.82 -10.26 -0.07
CA ALA A 24 15.85 -10.45 0.94
C ALA A 24 15.35 -11.33 2.10
N ALA A 25 16.22 -11.67 3.05
CA ALA A 25 15.85 -12.43 4.23
C ALA A 25 14.69 -11.73 4.99
N GLY A 26 13.67 -12.51 5.35
CA GLY A 26 12.45 -12.03 6.02
C GLY A 26 11.48 -11.25 5.11
N GLN A 27 11.79 -11.10 3.83
CA GLN A 27 10.90 -10.47 2.86
C GLN A 27 10.15 -11.50 2.02
N VAL A 28 9.05 -11.05 1.43
CA VAL A 28 8.36 -11.76 0.36
C VAL A 28 8.25 -10.86 -0.86
N ARG A 29 8.21 -11.46 -2.04
CA ARG A 29 7.82 -10.78 -3.26
C ARG A 29 6.34 -11.01 -3.53
N VAL A 30 5.63 -9.92 -3.75
CA VAL A 30 4.21 -9.95 -4.10
C VAL A 30 4.06 -9.56 -5.57
N ARG A 31 3.37 -10.40 -6.33
CA ARG A 31 2.86 -10.06 -7.66
C ARG A 31 1.58 -9.26 -7.44
N VAL A 32 1.69 -7.96 -7.65
CA VAL A 32 0.61 -7.00 -7.43
C VAL A 32 -0.50 -7.22 -8.46
N GLN A 33 -1.73 -7.28 -8.00
CA GLN A 33 -2.93 -7.41 -8.85
C GLN A 33 -3.82 -6.18 -8.81
N ALA A 34 -3.79 -5.45 -7.70
CA ALA A 34 -4.49 -4.18 -7.53
C ALA A 34 -3.69 -3.23 -6.65
N CYS A 35 -3.81 -1.94 -6.92
CA CYS A 35 -3.21 -0.86 -6.13
C CYS A 35 -4.26 0.20 -5.83
N GLY A 36 -4.24 0.71 -4.60
CA GLY A 36 -4.99 1.90 -4.25
C GLY A 36 -4.39 3.15 -4.90
N ILE A 37 -5.23 4.14 -5.16
CA ILE A 37 -4.82 5.49 -5.54
C ILE A 37 -5.39 6.45 -4.50
N SER A 38 -4.50 7.12 -3.78
CA SER A 38 -4.87 8.03 -2.71
C SER A 38 -4.40 9.46 -2.96
N PHE A 39 -4.97 10.40 -2.21
CA PHE A 39 -4.48 11.78 -2.24
C PHE A 39 -3.02 11.89 -1.76
N PHE A 40 -2.62 11.00 -0.84
CA PHE A 40 -1.24 10.91 -0.38
C PHE A 40 -0.26 10.60 -1.53
N ASP A 41 -0.60 9.66 -2.41
CA ASP A 41 0.24 9.30 -3.56
C ASP A 41 0.45 10.50 -4.50
N LEU A 42 -0.62 11.29 -4.72
CA LEU A 42 -0.53 12.50 -5.53
C LEU A 42 0.34 13.57 -4.88
N LEU A 43 0.23 13.75 -3.57
CA LEU A 43 1.09 14.70 -2.83
C LEU A 43 2.56 14.29 -2.90
N ILE A 44 2.87 12.99 -2.70
CA ILE A 44 4.24 12.48 -2.81
C ILE A 44 4.78 12.69 -4.23
N ALA A 45 4.02 12.35 -5.26
CA ALA A 45 4.45 12.49 -6.65
C ALA A 45 4.73 13.95 -7.04
N ARG A 46 4.00 14.89 -6.46
CA ARG A 46 4.20 16.34 -6.66
C ARG A 46 5.28 16.95 -5.77
N GLY A 47 5.81 16.21 -4.81
CA GLY A 47 6.76 16.74 -3.81
C GLY A 47 6.11 17.69 -2.82
N GLY A 48 4.79 17.66 -2.68
CA GLY A 48 4.00 18.48 -1.77
C GLY A 48 3.83 17.92 -0.37
N TYR A 49 4.34 16.71 -0.11
CA TYR A 49 4.30 16.11 1.22
C TYR A 49 5.53 16.51 2.04
N GLN A 50 5.42 16.42 3.37
CA GLN A 50 6.50 16.75 4.31
C GLN A 50 7.76 15.89 4.13
N TRP A 51 7.61 14.68 3.61
CA TRP A 51 8.69 13.79 3.23
C TRP A 51 8.78 13.67 1.71
N ARG A 52 10.00 13.80 1.17
CA ARG A 52 10.29 13.71 -0.26
C ARG A 52 11.24 12.56 -0.52
N PRO A 53 10.79 11.50 -1.22
CA PRO A 53 11.69 10.42 -1.64
C PRO A 53 12.78 10.91 -2.59
N GLY A 54 13.92 10.19 -2.58
CA GLY A 54 14.95 10.41 -3.58
C GLY A 54 14.45 10.03 -4.98
N LEU A 55 14.70 10.89 -5.96
CA LEU A 55 14.34 10.64 -7.36
C LEU A 55 15.39 9.75 -8.06
N PRO A 56 14.99 8.88 -8.99
CA PRO A 56 13.62 8.54 -9.34
C PRO A 56 13.06 7.42 -8.44
N PHE A 57 11.75 7.46 -8.13
CA PHE A 57 11.09 6.43 -7.31
C PHE A 57 9.80 5.92 -7.95
N THR A 58 9.34 4.73 -7.53
CA THR A 58 8.01 4.19 -7.86
C THR A 58 6.99 4.70 -6.86
N VAL A 59 5.88 5.24 -7.32
CA VAL A 59 4.79 5.75 -6.48
C VAL A 59 3.87 4.61 -6.01
N GLY A 60 2.93 4.91 -5.14
CA GLY A 60 1.89 4.01 -4.65
C GLY A 60 2.12 3.52 -3.24
N SER A 61 1.09 3.61 -2.42
CA SER A 61 1.14 3.35 -0.98
C SER A 61 0.34 2.13 -0.52
N GLU A 62 -0.58 1.62 -1.33
CA GLU A 62 -1.39 0.45 -1.01
C GLU A 62 -1.45 -0.53 -2.17
N PHE A 63 -1.55 -1.80 -1.82
CA PHE A 63 -1.62 -2.87 -2.81
C PHE A 63 -2.30 -4.13 -2.25
N ALA A 64 -2.79 -4.96 -3.15
CA ALA A 64 -3.10 -6.36 -2.90
C ALA A 64 -2.62 -7.22 -4.06
N GLY A 65 -2.31 -8.48 -3.79
CA GLY A 65 -1.78 -9.39 -4.77
C GLY A 65 -1.56 -10.80 -4.22
N VAL A 66 -0.64 -11.51 -4.85
CA VAL A 66 -0.32 -12.89 -4.52
C VAL A 66 1.17 -13.02 -4.29
N VAL A 67 1.57 -13.67 -3.23
CA VAL A 67 2.98 -14.01 -2.96
C VAL A 67 3.51 -14.89 -4.09
N ASP A 68 4.57 -14.48 -4.75
CA ASP A 68 5.20 -15.23 -5.84
C ASP A 68 6.63 -15.69 -5.55
N ALA A 69 7.28 -15.15 -4.50
CA ALA A 69 8.56 -15.64 -4.00
C ALA A 69 8.74 -15.31 -2.51
N LEU A 70 9.53 -16.15 -1.83
CA LEU A 70 9.90 -15.99 -0.42
C LEU A 70 11.40 -15.76 -0.31
N GLY A 71 11.80 -14.80 0.49
CA GLY A 71 13.19 -14.61 0.87
C GLY A 71 13.65 -15.65 1.90
N PRO A 72 14.96 -15.82 2.09
CA PRO A 72 15.51 -16.76 3.06
C PRO A 72 14.95 -16.51 4.47
N GLY A 73 14.58 -17.60 5.16
CA GLY A 73 14.09 -17.55 6.54
C GLY A 73 12.69 -16.97 6.73
N THR A 74 11.97 -16.65 5.66
CA THR A 74 10.58 -16.19 5.76
C THR A 74 9.67 -17.33 6.20
N THR A 75 8.83 -17.07 7.19
CA THR A 75 7.83 -17.99 7.74
C THR A 75 6.46 -17.34 7.81
N GLY A 76 5.40 -18.14 7.96
CA GLY A 76 4.03 -17.66 8.13
C GLY A 76 3.31 -17.31 6.83
N LEU A 77 3.99 -17.31 5.68
CA LEU A 77 3.42 -17.12 4.34
C LEU A 77 3.94 -18.20 3.39
N ALA A 78 3.17 -18.47 2.35
CA ALA A 78 3.52 -19.40 1.28
C ALA A 78 3.34 -18.74 -0.10
N VAL A 79 4.06 -19.24 -1.11
CA VAL A 79 3.80 -18.87 -2.50
C VAL A 79 2.37 -19.27 -2.87
N GLY A 80 1.64 -18.34 -3.44
CA GLY A 80 0.21 -18.50 -3.74
C GLY A 80 -0.72 -17.81 -2.73
N ASP A 81 -0.23 -17.40 -1.56
CA ASP A 81 -1.04 -16.69 -0.58
C ASP A 81 -1.50 -15.34 -1.12
N ARG A 82 -2.77 -15.04 -0.89
CA ARG A 82 -3.39 -13.75 -1.20
C ARG A 82 -3.12 -12.80 -0.04
N VAL A 83 -2.52 -11.68 -0.34
CA VAL A 83 -2.07 -10.71 0.66
C VAL A 83 -2.35 -9.28 0.22
N GLY A 84 -2.48 -8.40 1.20
CA GLY A 84 -2.51 -6.97 0.98
C GLY A 84 -1.70 -6.24 2.05
N GLY A 85 -1.41 -4.99 1.81
CA GLY A 85 -0.65 -4.18 2.74
C GLY A 85 -0.42 -2.76 2.27
N SER A 86 0.30 -2.01 3.08
CA SER A 86 0.69 -0.63 2.77
C SER A 86 2.20 -0.45 2.87
N VAL A 87 2.70 0.45 2.05
CA VAL A 87 4.10 0.89 2.02
C VAL A 87 4.14 2.41 1.89
N SER A 88 5.27 3.03 2.20
CA SER A 88 5.37 4.48 2.01
C SER A 88 5.37 4.88 0.53
N ILE A 89 6.01 4.08 -0.33
CA ILE A 89 6.05 4.22 -1.79
C ILE A 89 6.36 2.85 -2.40
N GLY A 90 6.12 2.68 -3.69
CA GLY A 90 6.57 1.49 -4.43
C GLY A 90 5.47 0.56 -4.92
N ALA A 91 4.21 0.75 -4.50
CA ALA A 91 3.13 -0.19 -4.80
C ALA A 91 2.66 -0.17 -6.27
N TRP A 92 2.85 0.92 -7.02
CA TRP A 92 2.39 0.98 -8.42
C TRP A 92 3.39 0.34 -9.37
N CYS A 93 3.58 -0.96 -9.19
CA CYS A 93 4.45 -1.82 -9.99
C CYS A 93 3.85 -3.23 -10.11
N GLN A 94 4.40 -4.05 -10.98
CA GLN A 94 3.93 -5.43 -11.14
C GLN A 94 4.37 -6.35 -10.01
N GLN A 95 5.53 -6.08 -9.40
CA GLN A 95 6.08 -6.91 -8.31
C GLN A 95 6.85 -6.01 -7.34
N LEU A 96 6.65 -6.22 -6.05
CA LEU A 96 7.44 -5.55 -5.02
C LEU A 96 7.84 -6.53 -3.93
N CYS A 97 8.98 -6.26 -3.27
CA CYS A 97 9.42 -6.98 -2.09
C CYS A 97 9.11 -6.16 -0.84
N VAL A 98 8.48 -6.81 0.14
CA VAL A 98 8.11 -6.20 1.42
C VAL A 98 8.43 -7.15 2.57
N PRO A 99 8.64 -6.65 3.80
CA PRO A 99 8.73 -7.50 4.98
C PRO A 99 7.47 -8.36 5.12
N ALA A 100 7.64 -9.62 5.50
CA ALA A 100 6.52 -10.56 5.62
C ALA A 100 5.51 -10.14 6.70
N ASP A 101 5.97 -9.49 7.76
CA ASP A 101 5.17 -8.98 8.87
C ASP A 101 4.36 -7.70 8.54
N ALA A 102 4.68 -7.06 7.41
CA ALA A 102 3.91 -5.92 6.89
C ALA A 102 2.71 -6.36 6.03
N LEU A 103 2.51 -7.66 5.83
CA LEU A 103 1.45 -8.20 5.00
C LEU A 103 0.31 -8.79 5.82
N HIS A 104 -0.88 -8.63 5.30
CA HIS A 104 -2.12 -9.16 5.88
C HIS A 104 -2.75 -10.16 4.91
N PRO A 105 -3.17 -11.34 5.38
CA PRO A 105 -3.90 -12.30 4.55
C PRO A 105 -5.22 -11.70 4.04
N VAL A 106 -5.52 -11.92 2.77
CA VAL A 106 -6.80 -11.57 2.15
C VAL A 106 -7.63 -12.84 2.00
N ALA A 107 -8.84 -12.83 2.56
CA ALA A 107 -9.73 -13.98 2.52
C ALA A 107 -10.00 -14.44 1.07
N PRO A 108 -10.18 -15.75 0.81
CA PRO A 108 -10.37 -16.26 -0.54
C PRO A 108 -11.54 -15.64 -1.31
N GLN A 109 -12.60 -15.26 -0.58
CA GLN A 109 -13.82 -14.67 -1.15
C GLN A 109 -13.73 -13.14 -1.32
N ALA A 110 -12.78 -12.47 -0.69
CA ALA A 110 -12.63 -11.00 -0.81
C ALA A 110 -11.97 -10.64 -2.15
N ALA A 111 -12.45 -9.59 -2.80
CA ALA A 111 -11.84 -9.09 -4.00
C ALA A 111 -10.49 -8.40 -3.70
N LEU A 112 -9.49 -8.57 -4.56
CA LEU A 112 -8.17 -7.97 -4.32
C LEU A 112 -8.16 -6.46 -4.57
N ASP A 113 -9.03 -5.95 -5.42
CA ASP A 113 -9.22 -4.52 -5.63
C ASP A 113 -9.82 -3.84 -4.39
N GLU A 114 -10.79 -4.48 -3.72
CA GLU A 114 -11.31 -4.03 -2.43
C GLU A 114 -10.21 -4.06 -1.35
N ALA A 115 -9.45 -5.16 -1.28
CA ALA A 115 -8.36 -5.28 -0.33
C ALA A 115 -7.25 -4.24 -0.55
N ALA A 116 -7.00 -3.83 -1.79
CA ALA A 116 -5.96 -2.86 -2.13
C ALA A 116 -6.26 -1.42 -1.69
N VAL A 117 -7.46 -1.11 -1.22
CA VAL A 117 -7.88 0.22 -0.76
C VAL A 117 -8.34 0.22 0.69
N LEU A 118 -7.99 -0.82 1.45
CA LEU A 118 -8.48 -1.02 2.81
C LEU A 118 -7.52 -0.49 3.88
N PHE A 119 -6.22 -0.73 3.73
CA PHE A 119 -5.27 -0.61 4.83
C PHE A 119 -5.02 0.83 5.26
N MET A 120 -4.83 1.74 4.33
CA MET A 120 -4.57 3.16 4.64
C MET A 120 -5.82 3.86 5.17
N PRO A 121 -7.00 3.84 4.51
CA PRO A 121 -8.17 4.56 4.99
C PRO A 121 -8.73 3.97 6.29
N TYR A 122 -8.93 2.67 6.36
CA TYR A 122 -9.45 2.03 7.56
C TYR A 122 -8.46 2.07 8.73
N GLY A 123 -7.19 1.84 8.47
CA GLY A 123 -6.14 1.98 9.48
C GLY A 123 -6.10 3.40 10.04
N THR A 124 -6.20 4.41 9.18
CA THR A 124 -6.25 5.82 9.57
C THR A 124 -7.51 6.12 10.40
N ALA A 125 -8.69 5.68 9.95
CA ALA A 125 -9.94 5.87 10.68
C ALA A 125 -9.89 5.18 12.04
N LEU A 126 -9.47 3.92 12.08
CA LEU A 126 -9.36 3.14 13.34
C LEU A 126 -8.40 3.80 14.33
N TYR A 127 -7.22 4.21 13.86
CA TYR A 127 -6.23 4.91 14.68
C TYR A 127 -6.78 6.24 15.20
N ALA A 128 -7.45 7.02 14.36
CA ALA A 128 -8.04 8.29 14.75
C ALA A 128 -9.12 8.13 15.82
N LEU A 129 -10.01 7.16 15.65
CA LEU A 129 -11.14 6.98 16.55
C LEU A 129 -10.74 6.29 17.88
N ARG A 130 -9.91 5.24 17.81
CA ARG A 130 -9.54 4.47 19.01
C ARG A 130 -8.37 5.07 19.77
N GLU A 131 -7.27 5.33 19.06
CA GLU A 131 -5.99 5.67 19.72
C GLU A 131 -5.86 7.17 19.98
N ARG A 132 -6.49 8.01 19.15
CA ARG A 132 -6.40 9.46 19.29
C ARG A 132 -7.67 10.09 19.86
N GLY A 133 -8.83 9.69 19.36
CA GLY A 133 -10.14 10.18 19.80
C GLY A 133 -10.69 9.49 21.04
N HIS A 134 -10.22 8.28 21.36
CA HIS A 134 -10.69 7.45 22.46
C HIS A 134 -12.23 7.32 22.49
N LEU A 135 -12.84 7.21 21.29
CA LEU A 135 -14.29 7.12 21.12
C LEU A 135 -14.88 6.00 21.96
N GLN A 136 -15.88 6.33 22.77
CA GLN A 136 -16.54 5.40 23.68
C GLN A 136 -17.93 4.99 23.16
N PRO A 137 -18.42 3.81 23.56
CA PRO A 137 -19.79 3.41 23.27
C PRO A 137 -20.81 4.44 23.78
N GLY A 138 -21.77 4.80 22.93
CA GLY A 138 -22.81 5.78 23.23
C GLY A 138 -22.47 7.24 22.89
N GLU A 139 -21.23 7.54 22.48
CA GLU A 139 -20.87 8.87 22.00
C GLU A 139 -21.37 9.09 20.57
N THR A 140 -21.58 10.36 20.21
CA THR A 140 -21.99 10.75 18.87
C THR A 140 -20.77 11.18 18.06
N LEU A 141 -20.56 10.58 16.92
CA LEU A 141 -19.48 10.91 15.98
C LEU A 141 -20.03 11.78 14.83
N LEU A 142 -19.44 12.95 14.64
CA LEU A 142 -19.65 13.75 13.43
C LEU A 142 -18.51 13.53 12.45
N VAL A 143 -18.82 13.02 11.25
CA VAL A 143 -17.85 12.81 10.20
C VAL A 143 -17.95 13.92 9.16
N LEU A 144 -16.89 14.74 9.04
CA LEU A 144 -16.75 15.73 7.97
C LEU A 144 -16.00 15.10 6.80
N GLY A 145 -16.58 15.20 5.59
CA GLY A 145 -16.00 14.58 4.40
C GLY A 145 -16.29 13.08 4.29
N ALA A 146 -17.50 12.66 4.69
CA ALA A 146 -17.96 11.26 4.67
C ALA A 146 -17.98 10.60 3.27
N THR A 147 -17.72 11.34 2.19
CA THR A 147 -17.58 10.81 0.82
C THR A 147 -16.13 10.60 0.40
N GLY A 148 -15.17 10.95 1.26
CA GLY A 148 -13.74 10.69 1.05
C GLY A 148 -13.33 9.31 1.55
N THR A 149 -12.16 8.83 1.11
CA THR A 149 -11.65 7.49 1.42
C THR A 149 -11.54 7.17 2.92
N VAL A 150 -11.24 8.15 3.77
CA VAL A 150 -11.11 7.94 5.23
C VAL A 150 -12.45 8.14 5.94
N GLY A 151 -13.36 8.96 5.37
CA GLY A 151 -14.63 9.29 6.00
C GLY A 151 -15.79 8.37 5.63
N ALA A 152 -15.61 7.54 4.59
CA ALA A 152 -16.63 6.63 4.07
C ALA A 152 -16.87 5.43 4.97
#